data_94bd71be784bbb4b52d6a605b3ac8bea
#
_entry.id   94bd71be784bbb4b52d6a605b3ac8bea
#
_cell.length_a   1.000
_cell.length_b   1.000
_cell.length_c   1.000
_cell.angle_alpha   90.00
_cell.angle_beta   90.00
_cell.angle_gamma   90.00
#
_symmetry.space_group_name_H-M   'P 1'
#
loop_
_entity.id
_entity.type
_entity.pdbx_description
1 polymer ?
#
loop_
_entity_poly.entity_id
_entity_poly.type
_entity_poly.pdbx_seq_one_letter_code
_entity_poly.pdbx_strand_id
1 'polypeptide(L)'
;MSRTSRLPVSLLRVAACTGVAALTLTACGSGSGSSSTSAGSGSIKVGLITKTDTNPFFVKMKEGAEKAAKADGAQLVTAAGKFDGDNAGQVTAIENMVASGVKGILITPSDSKAIVPAIAKARAKGVLVIALDTPTEPQSAVDALFATNNLNAGKLIGQYAKAAMKGRTAKIATLDLAPGVSVGVQRHNGFLEGFGATDKDVACAQDTGGDQHNGQDGVDACHLKNPDHDLL
;
A
#
# COMPACT_ATOMS: atom_id res chain seq x y z
N MET A 1 54.83 6.03 -35.71
CA MET A 1 55.59 6.92 -34.83
C MET A 1 55.02 6.68 -33.43
N SER A 2 55.39 5.66 -32.72
CA SER A 2 56.52 5.33 -31.85
C SER A 2 56.92 6.45 -30.88
N ARG A 3 56.56 6.26 -29.62
CA ARG A 3 57.48 6.47 -28.48
C ARG A 3 56.92 5.91 -27.18
N THR A 4 57.55 4.88 -26.75
CA THR A 4 57.68 4.28 -25.42
C THR A 4 58.54 5.14 -24.49
N SER A 5 58.25 5.19 -23.18
CA SER A 5 59.25 5.29 -22.08
C SER A 5 58.53 5.03 -20.76
N ARG A 6 58.70 3.96 -20.12
CA ARG A 6 59.70 3.36 -19.18
C ARG A 6 59.71 4.04 -17.83
N LEU A 7 59.47 3.18 -16.82
CA LEU A 7 59.64 3.29 -15.37
C LEU A 7 61.00 3.83 -14.92
N PRO A 8 61.14 4.22 -13.64
CA PRO A 8 61.94 3.36 -12.81
C PRO A 8 61.38 3.05 -11.39
N VAL A 9 61.79 1.88 -10.95
CA VAL A 9 61.77 1.28 -9.62
C VAL A 9 62.85 1.91 -8.73
N SER A 10 62.56 2.11 -7.46
CA SER A 10 63.55 2.26 -6.35
C SER A 10 62.85 1.82 -5.06
N LEU A 11 63.10 0.64 -4.61
CA LEU A 11 64.09 0.11 -3.66
C LEU A 11 64.03 0.73 -2.23
N LEU A 12 63.48 -0.06 -1.31
CA LEU A 12 64.07 -0.57 -0.08
C LEU A 12 64.55 0.38 1.00
N ARG A 13 63.93 0.34 2.17
CA ARG A 13 64.68 0.33 3.45
C ARG A 13 63.87 -0.35 4.55
N VAL A 14 64.42 -1.46 5.01
CA VAL A 14 64.12 -2.20 6.24
C VAL A 14 64.70 -1.43 7.41
N ALA A 15 63.93 -1.31 8.49
CA ALA A 15 64.46 -0.98 9.83
C ALA A 15 63.72 -1.84 10.86
N ALA A 16 64.43 -2.84 11.33
CA ALA A 16 64.06 -3.64 12.52
C ALA A 16 64.39 -2.84 13.77
N CYS A 17 63.48 -2.80 14.72
CA CYS A 17 63.80 -2.50 16.13
C CYS A 17 63.08 -3.48 17.03
N THR A 18 63.86 -4.39 17.60
CA THR A 18 63.59 -5.27 18.73
C THR A 18 63.48 -4.44 20.03
N GLY A 19 62.56 -4.81 20.90
CA GLY A 19 62.52 -4.22 22.27
C GLY A 19 61.40 -4.76 23.15
N VAL A 20 61.70 -5.83 23.85
CA VAL A 20 61.44 -6.11 25.29
C VAL A 20 59.99 -6.35 25.75
N ALA A 21 59.83 -7.61 26.23
CA ALA A 21 58.73 -8.12 27.03
C ALA A 21 58.61 -7.43 28.41
N ALA A 22 57.38 -7.21 28.83
CA ALA A 22 57.03 -7.12 30.25
C ALA A 22 55.72 -7.87 30.50
N LEU A 23 55.83 -9.04 31.09
CA LEU A 23 54.76 -9.80 31.71
C LEU A 23 54.33 -9.09 33.00
N THR A 24 53.10 -8.71 33.13
CA THR A 24 52.44 -8.48 34.40
C THR A 24 51.16 -9.32 34.47
N LEU A 25 51.23 -10.43 35.18
CA LEU A 25 50.06 -11.15 35.69
C LEU A 25 49.48 -10.31 36.84
N THR A 26 48.22 -9.96 36.73
CA THR A 26 47.39 -9.63 37.90
C THR A 26 45.99 -10.24 37.70
N ALA A 27 45.78 -11.27 38.44
CA ALA A 27 44.69 -11.55 39.39
C ALA A 27 43.25 -11.53 38.90
N CYS A 28 42.61 -12.66 39.10
CA CYS A 28 41.20 -12.96 39.12
C CYS A 28 40.34 -11.86 39.80
N GLY A 29 39.34 -11.41 39.08
CA GLY A 29 38.15 -10.76 39.60
C GLY A 29 36.93 -11.42 38.98
N SER A 30 36.27 -12.32 39.75
CA SER A 30 34.95 -12.87 39.38
C SER A 30 33.92 -11.74 39.40
N GLY A 31 33.68 -11.15 38.24
CA GLY A 31 32.57 -10.26 38.00
C GLY A 31 31.65 -10.91 36.97
N SER A 32 30.53 -11.50 37.41
CA SER A 32 29.43 -11.85 36.53
C SER A 32 28.87 -10.58 35.83
N GLY A 33 29.58 -10.16 34.80
CA GLY A 33 29.05 -9.17 33.86
C GLY A 33 28.04 -9.83 32.96
N SER A 34 26.77 -9.74 33.33
CA SER A 34 25.70 -9.91 32.38
C SER A 34 25.96 -8.96 31.23
N SER A 35 26.48 -9.46 30.13
CA SER A 35 26.47 -8.77 28.84
C SER A 35 25.02 -8.65 28.43
N SER A 36 24.35 -7.65 28.96
CA SER A 36 23.17 -7.12 28.32
C SER A 36 23.62 -6.62 26.95
N THR A 37 23.49 -7.46 25.93
CA THR A 37 23.45 -7.05 24.55
C THR A 37 22.29 -6.07 24.48
N SER A 38 22.58 -4.79 24.62
CA SER A 38 21.69 -3.73 24.17
C SER A 38 21.54 -3.93 22.67
N ALA A 39 20.57 -4.79 22.28
CA ALA A 39 20.03 -4.72 20.95
C ALA A 39 19.65 -3.26 20.74
N GLY A 40 20.38 -2.58 19.86
CA GLY A 40 20.17 -1.18 19.57
C GLY A 40 18.68 -0.98 19.26
N SER A 41 17.99 -0.28 20.16
CA SER A 41 16.59 0.09 20.05
C SER A 41 16.45 1.16 18.95
N GLY A 42 16.84 0.81 17.74
CA GLY A 42 16.44 1.58 16.57
C GLY A 42 14.93 1.42 16.39
N SER A 43 14.19 2.51 16.37
CA SER A 43 12.75 2.45 16.14
C SER A 43 12.46 1.71 14.83
N ILE A 44 11.51 0.78 14.86
CA ILE A 44 11.10 0.03 13.68
C ILE A 44 10.50 1.02 12.67
N LYS A 45 10.99 0.97 11.42
CA LYS A 45 10.45 1.79 10.33
C LYS A 45 9.34 1.01 9.60
N VAL A 46 8.17 1.64 9.45
CA VAL A 46 6.99 1.09 8.77
C VAL A 46 6.55 2.05 7.68
N GLY A 47 6.12 1.53 6.54
CA GLY A 47 5.56 2.30 5.43
C GLY A 47 4.03 2.29 5.44
N LEU A 48 3.40 3.39 5.02
CA LEU A 48 1.99 3.44 4.64
C LEU A 48 1.88 4.00 3.23
N ILE A 49 1.20 3.26 2.35
CA ILE A 49 0.93 3.68 0.97
C ILE A 49 -0.58 3.71 0.76
N THR A 50 -1.13 4.89 0.54
CA THR A 50 -2.55 5.10 0.24
C THR A 50 -2.79 5.29 -1.26
N LYS A 51 -4.05 5.26 -1.72
CA LYS A 51 -4.37 5.51 -3.12
C LYS A 51 -4.15 6.98 -3.49
N THR A 52 -4.58 7.90 -2.60
CA THR A 52 -4.36 9.35 -2.73
C THR A 52 -4.09 9.94 -1.35
N ASP A 53 -3.61 11.17 -1.32
CA ASP A 53 -3.43 11.98 -0.11
C ASP A 53 -4.50 13.05 0.09
N THR A 54 -5.45 13.17 -0.84
CA THR A 54 -6.52 14.18 -0.85
C THR A 54 -7.88 13.63 -0.41
N ASN A 55 -8.16 12.34 -0.65
CA ASN A 55 -9.42 11.73 -0.24
C ASN A 55 -9.52 11.67 1.30
N PRO A 56 -10.59 12.22 1.92
CA PRO A 56 -10.73 12.27 3.38
C PRO A 56 -10.62 10.91 4.09
N PHE A 57 -11.01 9.83 3.42
CA PHE A 57 -10.87 8.48 3.96
C PHE A 57 -9.39 8.10 4.16
N PHE A 58 -8.54 8.35 3.16
CA PHE A 58 -7.10 8.06 3.25
C PHE A 58 -6.37 9.04 4.15
N VAL A 59 -6.81 10.30 4.22
CA VAL A 59 -6.30 11.27 5.20
C VAL A 59 -6.51 10.74 6.62
N LYS A 60 -7.72 10.25 6.95
CA LYS A 60 -8.01 9.68 8.27
C LYS A 60 -7.24 8.39 8.53
N MET A 61 -7.04 7.56 7.53
CA MET A 61 -6.19 6.36 7.64
C MET A 61 -4.75 6.74 8.01
N LYS A 62 -4.18 7.75 7.35
CA LYS A 62 -2.84 8.27 7.65
C LYS A 62 -2.74 8.82 9.07
N GLU A 63 -3.68 9.67 9.49
CA GLU A 63 -3.74 10.19 10.86
C GLU A 63 -3.78 9.07 11.91
N GLY A 64 -4.58 8.02 11.65
CA GLY A 64 -4.64 6.84 12.50
C GLY A 64 -3.32 6.09 12.60
N ALA A 65 -2.65 5.89 11.45
CA ALA A 65 -1.35 5.23 11.39
C ALA A 65 -0.25 6.06 12.09
N GLU A 66 -0.24 7.38 11.92
CA GLU A 66 0.68 8.29 12.60
C GLU A 66 0.53 8.21 14.13
N LYS A 67 -0.73 8.21 14.59
CA LYS A 67 -1.03 8.07 16.02
C LYS A 67 -0.56 6.73 16.58
N ALA A 68 -0.82 5.63 15.89
CA ALA A 68 -0.39 4.30 16.31
C ALA A 68 1.14 4.18 16.29
N ALA A 69 1.80 4.59 15.22
CA ALA A 69 3.26 4.56 15.13
C ALA A 69 3.93 5.36 16.27
N LYS A 70 3.39 6.54 16.59
CA LYS A 70 3.88 7.35 17.73
C LYS A 70 3.70 6.63 19.06
N ALA A 71 2.55 5.97 19.27
CA ALA A 71 2.28 5.26 20.52
C ALA A 71 3.22 4.05 20.71
N ASP A 72 3.56 3.37 19.62
CA ASP A 72 4.39 2.16 19.62
C ASP A 72 5.90 2.48 19.44
N GLY A 73 6.29 3.74 19.34
CA GLY A 73 7.68 4.15 19.14
C GLY A 73 8.24 3.76 17.76
N ALA A 74 7.37 3.53 16.78
CA ALA A 74 7.74 3.22 15.39
C ALA A 74 7.93 4.50 14.56
N GLN A 75 8.78 4.43 13.54
CA GLN A 75 8.93 5.47 12.53
C GLN A 75 8.01 5.18 11.35
N LEU A 76 7.03 6.04 11.10
CA LEU A 76 6.16 5.93 9.93
C LEU A 76 6.72 6.73 8.75
N VAL A 77 6.75 6.10 7.57
CA VAL A 77 7.03 6.73 6.27
C VAL A 77 5.76 6.62 5.43
N THR A 78 5.28 7.71 4.87
CA THR A 78 4.04 7.73 4.09
C THR A 78 4.30 8.07 2.63
N ALA A 79 3.52 7.46 1.75
CA ALA A 79 3.43 7.78 0.32
C ALA A 79 1.98 7.60 -0.15
N ALA A 80 1.67 8.17 -1.30
CA ALA A 80 0.37 8.01 -1.95
C ALA A 80 0.53 7.96 -3.47
N GLY A 81 -0.42 7.36 -4.15
CA GLY A 81 -0.62 7.57 -5.58
C GLY A 81 -1.12 8.99 -5.86
N LYS A 82 -1.02 9.44 -7.08
CA LYS A 82 -1.49 10.77 -7.53
C LYS A 82 -3.00 10.83 -7.71
N PHE A 83 -3.60 9.69 -8.02
CA PHE A 83 -5.05 9.50 -8.22
C PHE A 83 -5.42 8.05 -7.89
N ASP A 84 -6.71 7.77 -7.70
CA ASP A 84 -7.18 6.39 -7.54
C ASP A 84 -6.95 5.63 -8.86
N GLY A 85 -6.23 4.51 -8.80
CA GLY A 85 -5.75 3.78 -9.97
C GLY A 85 -4.27 4.01 -10.34
N ASP A 86 -3.54 4.93 -9.67
CA ASP A 86 -2.10 5.15 -9.91
C ASP A 86 -1.25 3.99 -9.36
N ASN A 87 -1.33 2.84 -10.01
CA ASN A 87 -0.51 1.68 -9.65
C ASN A 87 0.99 1.95 -9.82
N ALA A 88 1.39 2.70 -10.85
CA ALA A 88 2.82 2.99 -11.11
C ALA A 88 3.45 3.81 -9.98
N GLY A 89 2.73 4.82 -9.47
CA GLY A 89 3.15 5.59 -8.30
C GLY A 89 3.30 4.71 -7.06
N GLN A 90 2.37 3.78 -6.84
CA GLN A 90 2.45 2.85 -5.71
C GLN A 90 3.61 1.85 -5.83
N VAL A 91 3.89 1.33 -7.04
CA VAL A 91 5.09 0.48 -7.29
C VAL A 91 6.36 1.23 -6.91
N THR A 92 6.51 2.46 -7.39
CA THR A 92 7.65 3.32 -7.03
C THR A 92 7.75 3.55 -5.52
N ALA A 93 6.62 3.77 -4.85
CA ALA A 93 6.58 3.95 -3.40
C ALA A 93 7.05 2.69 -2.65
N ILE A 94 6.61 1.49 -3.06
CA ILE A 94 7.07 0.22 -2.50
C ILE A 94 8.60 0.09 -2.64
N GLU A 95 9.14 0.34 -3.84
CA GLU A 95 10.58 0.22 -4.12
C GLU A 95 11.40 1.17 -3.25
N ASN A 96 10.97 2.43 -3.13
CA ASN A 96 11.61 3.44 -2.28
C ASN A 96 11.56 3.07 -0.79
N MET A 97 10.42 2.58 -0.30
CA MET A 97 10.27 2.15 1.09
C MET A 97 11.17 0.95 1.40
N VAL A 98 11.21 -0.05 0.52
CA VAL A 98 12.10 -1.20 0.66
C VAL A 98 13.57 -0.75 0.67
N ALA A 99 13.97 0.16 -0.22
CA ALA A 99 15.33 0.72 -0.26
C ALA A 99 15.66 1.51 1.01
N SER A 100 14.67 2.17 1.64
CA SER A 100 14.84 2.90 2.90
C SER A 100 14.91 2.01 4.15
N GLY A 101 14.75 0.70 3.99
CA GLY A 101 14.89 -0.30 5.06
C GLY A 101 13.67 -0.45 5.96
N VAL A 102 12.45 -0.17 5.47
CA VAL A 102 11.22 -0.47 6.21
C VAL A 102 11.11 -1.97 6.51
N LYS A 103 10.52 -2.31 7.64
CA LYS A 103 10.27 -3.71 8.06
C LYS A 103 8.87 -4.19 7.71
N GLY A 104 7.96 -3.26 7.49
CA GLY A 104 6.59 -3.55 7.06
C GLY A 104 6.04 -2.43 6.17
N ILE A 105 5.10 -2.78 5.31
CA ILE A 105 4.36 -1.86 4.46
C ILE A 105 2.87 -2.15 4.64
N LEU A 106 2.12 -1.12 5.00
CA LEU A 106 0.67 -1.07 4.94
C LEU A 106 0.32 -0.43 3.59
N ILE A 107 -0.51 -1.09 2.78
CA ILE A 107 -0.85 -0.57 1.46
C ILE A 107 -2.36 -0.68 1.18
N THR A 108 -2.94 0.36 0.60
CA THR A 108 -4.26 0.29 -0.04
C THR A 108 -4.06 0.19 -1.55
N PRO A 109 -4.13 -1.01 -2.15
CA PRO A 109 -3.86 -1.19 -3.58
C PRO A 109 -4.75 -0.33 -4.49
N SER A 110 -4.15 0.39 -5.42
CA SER A 110 -4.85 1.09 -6.51
C SER A 110 -5.29 0.14 -7.63
N ASP A 111 -4.56 -0.97 -7.81
CA ASP A 111 -4.92 -2.07 -8.69
C ASP A 111 -4.61 -3.39 -7.97
N SER A 112 -5.65 -4.22 -7.80
CA SER A 112 -5.56 -5.46 -7.02
C SER A 112 -4.63 -6.52 -7.62
N LYS A 113 -4.41 -6.50 -8.95
CA LYS A 113 -3.56 -7.45 -9.68
C LYS A 113 -2.21 -6.86 -10.03
N ALA A 114 -2.20 -5.66 -10.59
CA ALA A 114 -0.98 -5.05 -11.12
C ALA A 114 0.05 -4.72 -10.03
N ILE A 115 -0.36 -4.56 -8.78
CA ILE A 115 0.53 -4.30 -7.64
C ILE A 115 1.29 -5.56 -7.17
N VAL A 116 0.76 -6.76 -7.42
CA VAL A 116 1.25 -8.03 -6.89
C VAL A 116 2.74 -8.29 -7.14
N PRO A 117 3.30 -8.04 -8.34
CA PRO A 117 4.73 -8.25 -8.58
C PRO A 117 5.63 -7.38 -7.69
N ALA A 118 5.24 -6.13 -7.41
CA ALA A 118 6.00 -5.24 -6.54
C ALA A 118 5.95 -5.71 -5.07
N ILE A 119 4.77 -6.14 -4.62
CA ILE A 119 4.58 -6.75 -3.29
C ILE A 119 5.44 -7.99 -3.15
N ALA A 120 5.44 -8.89 -4.13
CA ALA A 120 6.25 -10.11 -4.09
C ALA A 120 7.76 -9.80 -3.95
N LYS A 121 8.26 -8.78 -4.66
CA LYS A 121 9.65 -8.32 -4.52
C LYS A 121 9.95 -7.77 -3.12
N ALA A 122 9.03 -7.02 -2.52
CA ALA A 122 9.18 -6.51 -1.16
C ALA A 122 9.23 -7.65 -0.13
N ARG A 123 8.29 -8.60 -0.23
CA ARG A 123 8.23 -9.79 0.64
C ARG A 123 9.47 -10.69 0.50
N ALA A 124 10.00 -10.86 -0.71
CA ALA A 124 11.25 -11.59 -0.95
C ALA A 124 12.47 -10.94 -0.27
N LYS A 125 12.40 -9.64 0.07
CA LYS A 125 13.40 -8.93 0.87
C LYS A 125 13.11 -8.93 2.38
N GLY A 126 12.13 -9.72 2.82
CA GLY A 126 11.75 -9.86 4.23
C GLY A 126 10.89 -8.70 4.77
N VAL A 127 10.27 -7.91 3.90
CA VAL A 127 9.33 -6.87 4.30
C VAL A 127 7.93 -7.48 4.45
N LEU A 128 7.32 -7.32 5.62
CA LEU A 128 5.93 -7.68 5.86
C LEU A 128 5.01 -6.76 5.06
N VAL A 129 4.05 -7.30 4.31
CA VAL A 129 3.10 -6.47 3.54
C VAL A 129 1.67 -6.79 3.94
N ILE A 130 0.96 -5.78 4.42
CA ILE A 130 -0.43 -5.86 4.85
C ILE A 130 -1.28 -4.98 3.93
N ALA A 131 -2.30 -5.57 3.32
CA ALA A 131 -3.28 -4.81 2.56
C ALA A 131 -4.34 -4.20 3.48
N LEU A 132 -4.69 -2.96 3.21
CA LEU A 132 -5.76 -2.22 3.87
C LEU A 132 -6.85 -1.89 2.86
N ASP A 133 -8.11 -1.99 3.28
CA ASP A 133 -9.30 -1.62 2.50
C ASP A 133 -9.50 -2.41 1.21
N THR A 134 -8.52 -2.47 0.34
CA THR A 134 -8.58 -3.13 -0.97
C THR A 134 -7.74 -4.40 -0.99
N PRO A 135 -8.31 -5.58 -1.28
CA PRO A 135 -7.57 -6.83 -1.39
C PRO A 135 -6.68 -6.86 -2.64
N THR A 136 -5.65 -7.71 -2.58
CA THR A 136 -4.90 -8.14 -3.78
C THR A 136 -5.56 -9.36 -4.42
N GLU A 137 -5.28 -9.59 -5.69
CA GLU A 137 -5.70 -10.79 -6.43
C GLU A 137 -4.47 -11.49 -7.06
N PRO A 138 -4.04 -12.64 -6.47
CA PRO A 138 -4.67 -13.36 -5.37
C PRO A 138 -4.47 -12.70 -4.01
N GLN A 139 -5.39 -12.92 -3.05
CA GLN A 139 -5.28 -12.37 -1.70
C GLN A 139 -4.03 -12.88 -0.96
N SER A 140 -3.52 -14.06 -1.29
CA SER A 140 -2.30 -14.64 -0.74
C SER A 140 -1.01 -13.87 -1.10
N ALA A 141 -1.10 -12.86 -1.97
CA ALA A 141 0.04 -12.01 -2.29
C ALA A 141 0.51 -11.16 -1.11
N VAL A 142 -0.36 -10.91 -0.13
CA VAL A 142 -0.06 -10.17 1.11
C VAL A 142 -0.06 -11.09 2.33
N ASP A 143 0.52 -10.64 3.42
CA ASP A 143 0.60 -11.39 4.67
C ASP A 143 -0.70 -11.30 5.48
N ALA A 144 -1.42 -10.18 5.37
CA ALA A 144 -2.75 -9.99 5.97
C ALA A 144 -3.57 -8.97 5.17
N LEU A 145 -4.88 -9.01 5.37
CA LEU A 145 -5.83 -8.04 4.83
C LEU A 145 -6.75 -7.54 5.94
N PHE A 146 -6.91 -6.23 6.04
CA PHE A 146 -7.93 -5.57 6.87
C PHE A 146 -8.82 -4.73 5.96
N ALA A 147 -10.04 -5.20 5.73
CA ALA A 147 -10.98 -4.56 4.80
C ALA A 147 -12.43 -4.74 5.25
N THR A 148 -13.29 -3.87 4.76
CA THR A 148 -14.74 -4.06 4.81
C THR A 148 -15.14 -5.24 3.91
N ASN A 149 -16.17 -5.98 4.30
CA ASN A 149 -16.83 -6.93 3.38
C ASN A 149 -17.64 -6.12 2.36
N ASN A 150 -16.98 -5.71 1.26
CA ASN A 150 -17.54 -4.81 0.27
C ASN A 150 -18.69 -5.43 -0.54
N LEU A 151 -18.65 -6.74 -0.75
CA LEU A 151 -19.77 -7.46 -1.37
C LEU A 151 -21.03 -7.36 -0.51
N ASN A 152 -20.89 -7.63 0.79
CA ASN A 152 -22.03 -7.54 1.72
C ASN A 152 -22.51 -6.09 1.90
N ALA A 153 -21.61 -5.11 1.90
CA ALA A 153 -21.97 -3.69 1.96
C ALA A 153 -22.83 -3.29 0.74
N GLY A 154 -22.40 -3.70 -0.47
CA GLY A 154 -23.21 -3.53 -1.68
C GLY A 154 -24.57 -4.21 -1.59
N LYS A 155 -24.60 -5.47 -1.09
CA LYS A 155 -25.85 -6.23 -0.93
C LYS A 155 -26.85 -5.55 0.00
N LEU A 156 -26.39 -5.05 1.13
CA LEU A 156 -27.25 -4.34 2.10
C LEU A 156 -27.85 -3.06 1.48
N ILE A 157 -27.08 -2.26 0.76
CA ILE A 157 -27.62 -1.05 0.13
C ILE A 157 -28.56 -1.39 -1.03
N GLY A 158 -28.29 -2.45 -1.78
CA GLY A 158 -29.19 -2.96 -2.82
C GLY A 158 -30.54 -3.42 -2.25
N GLN A 159 -30.52 -4.16 -1.14
CA GLN A 159 -31.75 -4.56 -0.43
C GLN A 159 -32.55 -3.36 0.07
N TYR A 160 -31.86 -2.36 0.63
CA TYR A 160 -32.49 -1.12 1.07
C TYR A 160 -33.14 -0.38 -0.10
N ALA A 161 -32.41 -0.20 -1.18
CA ALA A 161 -32.90 0.47 -2.39
C ALA A 161 -34.16 -0.24 -2.94
N LYS A 162 -34.13 -1.58 -3.06
CA LYS A 162 -35.29 -2.37 -3.48
C LYS A 162 -36.51 -2.12 -2.58
N ALA A 163 -36.31 -2.15 -1.27
CA ALA A 163 -37.40 -1.92 -0.32
C ALA A 163 -37.95 -0.48 -0.44
N ALA A 164 -37.08 0.52 -0.62
CA ALA A 164 -37.47 1.92 -0.82
C ALA A 164 -38.27 2.17 -2.11
N MET A 165 -38.04 1.37 -3.14
CA MET A 165 -38.80 1.44 -4.40
C MET A 165 -40.26 0.99 -4.28
N LYS A 166 -40.62 0.26 -3.22
CA LYS A 166 -42.02 -0.20 -2.96
C LYS A 166 -42.70 -0.82 -4.18
N GLY A 167 -41.98 -1.65 -4.92
CA GLY A 167 -42.46 -2.34 -6.12
C GLY A 167 -42.49 -1.51 -7.41
N ARG A 168 -42.02 -0.27 -7.38
CA ARG A 168 -41.83 0.51 -8.61
C ARG A 168 -40.71 -0.07 -9.45
N THR A 169 -40.83 0.01 -10.77
CA THR A 169 -39.73 -0.33 -11.68
C THR A 169 -38.67 0.76 -11.62
N ALA A 170 -37.42 0.40 -11.43
CA ALA A 170 -36.29 1.32 -11.45
C ALA A 170 -35.44 1.09 -12.70
N LYS A 171 -34.85 2.17 -13.21
CA LYS A 171 -33.66 2.11 -14.04
C LYS A 171 -32.45 2.37 -13.15
N ILE A 172 -31.47 1.49 -13.19
CA ILE A 172 -30.29 1.54 -12.35
C ILE A 172 -29.20 2.32 -13.06
N ALA A 173 -28.59 3.27 -12.38
CA ALA A 173 -27.32 3.87 -12.77
C ALA A 173 -26.27 3.54 -11.71
N THR A 174 -25.06 3.23 -12.13
CA THR A 174 -23.93 2.97 -11.24
C THR A 174 -22.81 3.96 -11.48
N LEU A 175 -22.22 4.44 -10.38
CA LEU A 175 -20.98 5.21 -10.37
C LEU A 175 -19.90 4.33 -9.77
N ASP A 176 -19.11 3.74 -10.63
CA ASP A 176 -18.11 2.76 -10.23
C ASP A 176 -16.75 3.41 -9.97
N LEU A 177 -15.84 2.67 -9.35
CA LEU A 177 -14.46 3.09 -9.14
C LEU A 177 -13.63 2.85 -10.41
N ALA A 178 -12.34 3.19 -10.36
CA ALA A 178 -11.43 2.94 -11.46
C ALA A 178 -11.33 1.44 -11.79
N PRO A 179 -11.15 1.07 -13.07
CA PRO A 179 -10.85 -0.31 -13.45
C PRO A 179 -9.66 -0.87 -12.68
N GLY A 180 -9.71 -2.17 -12.31
CA GLY A 180 -8.67 -2.82 -11.50
C GLY A 180 -8.87 -2.70 -9.99
N VAL A 181 -9.76 -1.83 -9.52
CA VAL A 181 -10.10 -1.66 -8.11
C VAL A 181 -11.17 -2.66 -7.68
N SER A 182 -10.78 -3.80 -7.14
CA SER A 182 -11.69 -4.91 -6.84
C SER A 182 -12.83 -4.57 -5.87
N VAL A 183 -12.64 -3.61 -4.96
CA VAL A 183 -13.70 -3.19 -4.03
C VAL A 183 -14.86 -2.49 -4.76
N GLY A 184 -14.61 -1.81 -5.88
CA GLY A 184 -15.66 -1.26 -6.74
C GLY A 184 -16.53 -2.38 -7.31
N VAL A 185 -15.89 -3.37 -7.93
CA VAL A 185 -16.57 -4.55 -8.49
C VAL A 185 -17.38 -5.30 -7.43
N GLN A 186 -16.84 -5.47 -6.22
CA GLN A 186 -17.55 -6.14 -5.13
C GLN A 186 -18.81 -5.36 -4.70
N ARG A 187 -18.72 -4.02 -4.57
CA ARG A 187 -19.86 -3.18 -4.22
C ARG A 187 -20.92 -3.20 -5.31
N HIS A 188 -20.52 -3.07 -6.56
CA HIS A 188 -21.40 -3.16 -7.73
C HIS A 188 -22.14 -4.48 -7.75
N ASN A 189 -21.44 -5.61 -7.74
CA ASN A 189 -22.04 -6.95 -7.77
C ASN A 189 -22.93 -7.18 -6.53
N GLY A 190 -22.49 -6.75 -5.36
CA GLY A 190 -23.29 -6.84 -4.14
C GLY A 190 -24.60 -6.03 -4.25
N PHE A 191 -24.53 -4.81 -4.77
CA PHE A 191 -25.72 -3.99 -5.00
C PHE A 191 -26.71 -4.69 -5.92
N LEU A 192 -26.27 -5.17 -7.07
CA LEU A 192 -27.13 -5.87 -8.02
C LEU A 192 -27.75 -7.13 -7.39
N GLU A 193 -26.96 -7.94 -6.68
CA GLU A 193 -27.46 -9.11 -5.96
C GLU A 193 -28.55 -8.72 -4.92
N GLY A 194 -28.28 -7.70 -4.10
CA GLY A 194 -29.20 -7.24 -3.07
C GLY A 194 -30.49 -6.64 -3.63
N PHE A 195 -30.39 -5.91 -4.71
CA PHE A 195 -31.53 -5.33 -5.44
C PHE A 195 -32.33 -6.41 -6.17
N GLY A 196 -31.69 -7.50 -6.58
CA GLY A 196 -32.24 -8.55 -7.41
C GLY A 196 -32.24 -8.23 -8.89
N ALA A 197 -31.17 -7.54 -9.33
CA ALA A 197 -30.89 -7.14 -10.70
C ALA A 197 -29.59 -7.77 -11.21
N THR A 198 -29.30 -7.55 -12.47
CA THR A 198 -28.08 -7.96 -13.16
C THR A 198 -27.51 -6.79 -13.95
N ASP A 199 -26.30 -6.92 -14.50
CA ASP A 199 -25.68 -5.87 -15.36
C ASP A 199 -26.58 -5.47 -16.56
N LYS A 200 -27.47 -6.36 -17.01
CA LYS A 200 -28.41 -6.06 -18.10
C LYS A 200 -29.48 -5.05 -17.70
N ASP A 201 -29.73 -4.90 -16.41
CA ASP A 201 -30.72 -4.01 -15.84
C ASP A 201 -30.11 -2.61 -15.54
N VAL A 202 -28.78 -2.48 -15.69
CA VAL A 202 -28.06 -1.22 -15.52
C VAL A 202 -28.18 -0.38 -16.78
N ALA A 203 -28.92 0.70 -16.70
CA ALA A 203 -29.18 1.61 -17.83
C ALA A 203 -27.97 2.51 -18.14
N CYS A 204 -27.15 2.79 -17.15
CA CYS A 204 -25.95 3.61 -17.28
C CYS A 204 -24.93 3.21 -16.21
N ALA A 205 -23.68 3.02 -16.62
CA ALA A 205 -22.55 2.84 -15.72
C ALA A 205 -21.44 3.84 -16.07
N GLN A 206 -20.79 4.41 -15.07
CA GLN A 206 -19.69 5.36 -15.25
C GLN A 206 -18.56 5.03 -14.27
N ASP A 207 -17.34 4.94 -14.78
CA ASP A 207 -16.12 4.83 -13.97
C ASP A 207 -15.71 6.24 -13.51
N THR A 208 -15.76 6.49 -12.22
CA THR A 208 -15.49 7.83 -11.65
C THR A 208 -14.11 7.96 -11.05
N GLY A 209 -13.40 6.84 -10.90
CA GLY A 209 -12.09 6.81 -10.23
C GLY A 209 -12.15 7.22 -8.76
N GLY A 210 -13.34 7.21 -8.14
CA GLY A 210 -13.53 7.68 -6.76
C GLY A 210 -13.36 9.20 -6.59
N ASP A 211 -13.37 9.95 -7.69
CA ASP A 211 -13.28 11.41 -7.72
C ASP A 211 -14.68 12.05 -7.70
N GLN A 212 -14.87 13.09 -6.89
CA GLN A 212 -16.17 13.73 -6.70
C GLN A 212 -16.65 14.47 -7.97
N HIS A 213 -15.74 15.10 -8.70
CA HIS A 213 -16.09 15.84 -9.92
C HIS A 213 -16.49 14.88 -11.03
N ASN A 214 -15.69 13.82 -11.25
CA ASN A 214 -16.05 12.76 -12.20
C ASN A 214 -17.35 12.07 -11.82
N GLY A 215 -17.66 11.96 -10.51
CA GLY A 215 -18.93 11.43 -10.02
C GLY A 215 -20.11 12.29 -10.45
N GLN A 216 -20.00 13.62 -10.34
CA GLN A 216 -21.02 14.54 -10.79
C GLN A 216 -21.21 14.48 -12.31
N ASP A 217 -20.13 14.54 -13.07
CA ASP A 217 -20.17 14.42 -14.53
C ASP A 217 -20.79 13.07 -14.96
N GLY A 218 -20.52 12.01 -14.23
CA GLY A 218 -21.11 10.68 -14.46
C GLY A 218 -22.63 10.67 -14.25
N VAL A 219 -23.13 11.31 -13.19
CA VAL A 219 -24.58 11.47 -12.96
C VAL A 219 -25.22 12.24 -14.11
N ASP A 220 -24.65 13.38 -14.48
CA ASP A 220 -25.17 14.23 -15.56
C ASP A 220 -25.21 13.47 -16.90
N ALA A 221 -24.15 12.71 -17.20
CA ALA A 221 -24.09 11.85 -18.39
C ALA A 221 -25.16 10.76 -18.38
N CYS A 222 -25.45 10.16 -17.23
CA CYS A 222 -26.51 9.17 -17.09
C CYS A 222 -27.90 9.76 -17.26
N HIS A 223 -28.17 10.94 -16.71
CA HIS A 223 -29.43 11.66 -16.92
C HIS A 223 -29.63 12.08 -18.36
N LEU A 224 -28.60 12.57 -19.04
CA LEU A 224 -28.67 12.91 -20.46
C LEU A 224 -29.03 11.71 -21.36
N LYS A 225 -28.55 10.53 -21.00
CA LYS A 225 -28.87 9.28 -21.72
C LYS A 225 -30.27 8.74 -21.40
N ASN A 226 -30.84 9.12 -20.28
CA ASN A 226 -32.12 8.62 -19.78
C ASN A 226 -33.02 9.78 -19.28
N PRO A 227 -33.38 10.76 -20.13
CA PRO A 227 -34.03 11.99 -19.69
C PRO A 227 -35.45 11.80 -19.13
N ASP A 228 -36.14 10.73 -19.53
CA ASP A 228 -37.52 10.45 -19.15
C ASP A 228 -37.68 9.46 -17.99
N HIS A 229 -36.61 9.19 -17.28
CA HIS A 229 -36.62 8.16 -16.23
C HIS A 229 -35.96 8.63 -14.94
N ASP A 230 -36.62 8.32 -13.81
CA ASP A 230 -35.99 8.38 -12.50
C ASP A 230 -34.90 7.28 -12.43
N LEU A 231 -33.66 7.69 -12.34
CA LEU A 231 -32.53 6.79 -12.10
C LEU A 231 -32.40 6.51 -10.60
N LEU A 232 -32.06 5.27 -10.27
CA LEU A 232 -31.74 4.84 -8.93
C LEU A 232 -30.22 4.60 -8.82
#